data_5108ea10adce9695ff5adb3c8da58425
#
_entry.id   5108ea10adce9695ff5adb3c8da58425
#
_cell.length_a   1.000
_cell.length_b   1.000
_cell.length_c   1.000
_cell.angle_alpha   90.00
_cell.angle_beta   90.00
_cell.angle_gamma   90.00
#
_symmetry.space_group_name_H-M   'P 1'
#
loop_
_entity.id
_entity.type
_entity.pdbx_description
1 polymer ?
#
loop_
_entity_poly.entity_id
_entity_poly.type
_entity_poly.pdbx_seq_one_letter_code
_entity_poly.pdbx_strand_id
1 'polypeptide(L)'
;HFSHAIGDVGAALVQASYGRLHASDINRQITLGAATRTESGNTKGSHTSISAQGQITAGSFAKGKFTHGPMGRIAYEKVSLNGFSEAGTQSTAMTFGKQTREGVLASIGYQLQANYGKIQPYAQVSYEIDDTRGSDVSAHLNTAYSSFSTPALQGDNGTRVRLGANIALSKSLNMHVGAQRTFGKNSAEETAFNLGIDADF
;
A
#
# COMPACT_ATOMS: atom_id res chain seq x y z
N HIS A 1 -15.34 -3.05 -7.20
CA HIS A 1 -14.75 -4.38 -6.94
C HIS A 1 -15.72 -5.46 -7.39
N PHE A 2 -15.19 -6.62 -7.74
CA PHE A 2 -15.95 -7.82 -8.06
C PHE A 2 -15.39 -8.97 -7.22
N SER A 3 -16.26 -9.67 -6.49
CA SER A 3 -15.90 -10.86 -5.71
C SER A 3 -16.72 -12.05 -6.16
N HIS A 4 -16.11 -13.22 -6.22
CA HIS A 4 -16.76 -14.46 -6.63
C HIS A 4 -16.29 -15.63 -5.76
N ALA A 5 -17.24 -16.39 -5.23
CA ALA A 5 -16.96 -17.64 -4.56
C ALA A 5 -16.70 -18.72 -5.62
N ILE A 6 -15.65 -19.51 -5.46
CA ILE A 6 -15.28 -20.62 -6.34
C ILE A 6 -15.81 -21.90 -5.68
N GLY A 7 -17.13 -22.13 -5.79
CA GLY A 7 -17.79 -23.21 -5.07
C GLY A 7 -17.53 -23.12 -3.55
N ASP A 8 -17.44 -24.28 -2.90
CA ASP A 8 -17.14 -24.39 -1.48
C ASP A 8 -15.61 -24.37 -1.18
N VAL A 9 -14.79 -24.25 -2.22
CA VAL A 9 -13.34 -24.49 -2.11
C VAL A 9 -12.49 -23.22 -2.22
N GLY A 10 -13.08 -22.08 -2.54
CA GLY A 10 -12.26 -20.88 -2.69
C GLY A 10 -13.03 -19.60 -2.93
N ALA A 11 -12.27 -18.51 -3.01
CA ALA A 11 -12.78 -17.20 -3.35
C ALA A 11 -11.77 -16.44 -4.22
N ALA A 12 -12.28 -15.62 -5.11
CA ALA A 12 -11.50 -14.69 -5.90
C ALA A 12 -12.08 -13.28 -5.77
N LEU A 13 -11.20 -12.27 -5.75
CA LEU A 13 -11.56 -10.88 -5.71
C LEU A 13 -10.75 -10.11 -6.75
N VAL A 14 -11.42 -9.31 -7.55
CA VAL A 14 -10.79 -8.36 -8.46
C VAL A 14 -11.22 -6.95 -8.05
N GLN A 15 -10.26 -6.05 -7.97
CA GLN A 15 -10.48 -4.66 -7.62
C GLN A 15 -9.78 -3.76 -8.61
N ALA A 16 -10.43 -2.65 -8.93
CA ALA A 16 -9.80 -1.55 -9.65
C ALA A 16 -10.16 -0.25 -8.96
N SER A 17 -9.21 0.66 -8.87
CA SER A 17 -9.44 1.99 -8.34
C SER A 17 -8.74 3.06 -9.17
N TYR A 18 -9.35 4.23 -9.20
CA TYR A 18 -8.76 5.44 -9.74
C TYR A 18 -9.06 6.59 -8.78
N GLY A 19 -8.06 7.40 -8.50
CA GLY A 19 -8.19 8.56 -7.64
C GLY A 19 -7.41 9.75 -8.17
N ARG A 20 -7.90 10.96 -7.85
CA ARG A 20 -7.14 12.19 -8.02
C ARG A 20 -6.47 12.53 -6.71
N LEU A 21 -5.21 12.90 -6.78
CA LEU A 21 -4.41 13.32 -5.63
C LEU A 21 -4.30 14.84 -5.64
N HIS A 22 -4.39 15.41 -4.47
CA HIS A 22 -4.11 16.83 -4.24
C HIS A 22 -3.28 16.93 -2.97
N ALA A 23 -2.05 17.42 -3.10
CA ALA A 23 -1.19 17.73 -1.99
C ALA A 23 -1.06 19.24 -1.90
N SER A 24 -1.63 19.82 -0.85
CA SER A 24 -1.52 21.23 -0.49
C SER A 24 -0.54 21.38 0.67
N ASP A 25 -0.03 22.57 0.82
CA ASP A 25 0.82 22.96 1.95
C ASP A 25 2.07 22.07 2.11
N ILE A 26 2.70 21.71 0.98
CA ILE A 26 4.00 21.05 1.00
C ILE A 26 5.02 22.08 1.47
N ASN A 27 5.49 21.92 2.71
CA ASN A 27 6.40 22.88 3.34
C ASN A 27 7.81 22.29 3.48
N ARG A 28 8.81 23.05 3.06
CA ARG A 28 10.23 22.72 3.21
C ARG A 28 10.93 23.81 4.00
N GLN A 29 11.48 23.45 5.15
CA GLN A 29 12.26 24.36 5.98
C GLN A 29 13.74 24.24 5.63
N ILE A 30 14.39 25.40 5.49
CA ILE A 30 15.82 25.51 5.17
C ILE A 30 16.46 26.43 6.19
N THR A 31 17.48 25.95 6.89
CA THR A 31 18.28 26.73 7.83
C THR A 31 19.53 27.27 7.12
N LEU A 32 19.67 28.58 7.09
CA LEU A 32 20.79 29.31 6.50
C LEU A 32 21.47 30.12 7.61
N GLY A 33 22.45 29.52 8.25
CA GLY A 33 23.08 30.13 9.42
C GLY A 33 22.08 30.30 10.58
N ALA A 34 21.85 31.52 11.02
CA ALA A 34 20.90 31.84 12.09
C ALA A 34 19.46 32.03 11.61
N ALA A 35 19.21 32.02 10.30
CA ALA A 35 17.87 32.22 9.71
C ALA A 35 17.25 30.93 9.22
N THR A 36 15.96 30.75 9.46
CA THR A 36 15.16 29.66 8.89
C THR A 36 14.16 30.24 7.89
N ARG A 37 14.10 29.64 6.72
CA ARG A 37 13.12 29.95 5.68
C ARG A 37 12.19 28.77 5.49
N THR A 38 10.93 29.05 5.17
CA THR A 38 9.94 28.04 4.79
C THR A 38 9.50 28.32 3.37
N GLU A 39 9.74 27.36 2.49
CA GLU A 39 9.21 27.35 1.13
C GLU A 39 7.99 26.46 1.08
N SER A 40 6.97 26.83 0.29
CA SER A 40 5.73 26.10 0.20
C SER A 40 5.32 25.87 -1.24
N GLY A 41 4.62 24.77 -1.49
CA GLY A 41 4.12 24.43 -2.82
C GLY A 41 2.89 23.53 -2.77
N ASN A 42 2.25 23.37 -3.92
CA ASN A 42 1.11 22.51 -4.10
C ASN A 42 1.31 21.65 -5.34
N THR A 43 0.83 20.45 -5.32
CA THR A 43 0.80 19.60 -6.52
C THR A 43 -0.47 18.79 -6.61
N LYS A 44 -0.75 18.31 -7.82
CA LYS A 44 -1.86 17.40 -8.11
C LYS A 44 -1.31 16.16 -8.77
N GLY A 45 -2.10 15.10 -8.70
CA GLY A 45 -1.71 13.84 -9.30
C GLY A 45 -2.87 12.91 -9.50
N SER A 46 -2.54 11.68 -9.82
CA SER A 46 -3.48 10.59 -9.96
C SER A 46 -2.91 9.30 -9.38
N HIS A 47 -3.80 8.47 -8.92
CA HIS A 47 -3.54 7.10 -8.48
C HIS A 47 -4.42 6.16 -9.29
N THR A 48 -3.84 5.09 -9.80
CA THR A 48 -4.54 4.01 -10.49
C THR A 48 -4.06 2.70 -9.90
N SER A 49 -4.98 1.81 -9.54
CA SER A 49 -4.62 0.45 -9.17
C SER A 49 -5.60 -0.56 -9.75
N ILE A 50 -5.08 -1.74 -10.05
CA ILE A 50 -5.86 -2.94 -10.37
C ILE A 50 -5.23 -4.11 -9.63
N SER A 51 -6.04 -4.95 -9.02
CA SER A 51 -5.55 -6.14 -8.34
C SER A 51 -6.50 -7.32 -8.51
N ALA A 52 -5.93 -8.51 -8.52
CA ALA A 52 -6.64 -9.76 -8.42
C ALA A 52 -6.03 -10.58 -7.29
N GLN A 53 -6.85 -11.19 -6.46
CA GLN A 53 -6.41 -12.11 -5.42
C GLN A 53 -7.32 -13.32 -5.37
N GLY A 54 -6.76 -14.45 -4.96
CA GLY A 54 -7.50 -15.69 -4.81
C GLY A 54 -6.97 -16.49 -3.64
N GLN A 55 -7.85 -17.32 -3.10
CA GLN A 55 -7.53 -18.29 -2.06
C GLN A 55 -8.31 -19.58 -2.31
N ILE A 56 -7.70 -20.70 -1.96
CA ILE A 56 -8.30 -22.02 -2.12
C ILE A 56 -8.21 -22.74 -0.77
N THR A 57 -9.29 -23.40 -0.37
CA THR A 57 -9.30 -24.33 0.77
C THR A 57 -8.76 -25.67 0.31
N ALA A 58 -7.53 -26.00 0.68
CA ALA A 58 -6.90 -27.28 0.33
C ALA A 58 -7.29 -28.41 1.27
N GLY A 59 -7.71 -28.09 2.50
CA GLY A 59 -8.12 -29.05 3.47
C GLY A 59 -8.71 -28.46 4.74
N SER A 60 -9.23 -29.35 5.59
CA SER A 60 -9.75 -28.99 6.92
C SER A 60 -9.38 -30.06 7.94
N PHE A 61 -9.29 -29.67 9.21
CA PHE A 61 -9.04 -30.58 10.32
C PHE A 61 -9.84 -30.18 11.57
N ALA A 62 -9.75 -30.97 12.63
CA ALA A 62 -10.51 -30.79 13.88
C ALA A 62 -12.03 -30.64 13.62
N LYS A 63 -12.62 -31.57 12.84
CA LYS A 63 -14.04 -31.61 12.46
C LYS A 63 -14.50 -30.32 11.73
N GLY A 64 -13.64 -29.78 10.85
CA GLY A 64 -13.94 -28.60 10.06
C GLY A 64 -13.75 -27.26 10.79
N LYS A 65 -13.28 -27.26 12.03
CA LYS A 65 -13.01 -26.02 12.75
C LYS A 65 -11.85 -25.21 12.18
N PHE A 66 -10.89 -25.89 11.55
CA PHE A 66 -9.76 -25.25 10.90
C PHE A 66 -9.78 -25.55 9.42
N THR A 67 -9.60 -24.53 8.61
CA THR A 67 -9.40 -24.63 7.16
C THR A 67 -8.07 -24.02 6.79
N HIS A 68 -7.43 -24.53 5.77
CA HIS A 68 -6.15 -24.04 5.30
C HIS A 68 -6.01 -24.17 3.80
N GLY A 69 -5.11 -23.40 3.22
CA GLY A 69 -4.85 -23.51 1.80
C GLY A 69 -3.99 -22.40 1.21
N PRO A 70 -3.59 -22.53 -0.05
CA PRO A 70 -2.80 -21.55 -0.75
C PRO A 70 -3.60 -20.27 -1.04
N MET A 71 -2.89 -19.17 -1.11
CA MET A 71 -3.39 -17.87 -1.52
C MET A 71 -2.40 -17.19 -2.47
N GLY A 72 -2.92 -16.32 -3.32
CA GLY A 72 -2.10 -15.53 -4.24
C GLY A 72 -2.75 -14.19 -4.52
N ARG A 73 -1.91 -13.22 -4.85
CA ARG A 73 -2.33 -11.88 -5.26
C ARG A 73 -1.39 -11.35 -6.33
N ILE A 74 -1.95 -10.62 -7.27
CA ILE A 74 -1.22 -9.76 -8.19
C ILE A 74 -1.89 -8.39 -8.17
N ALA A 75 -1.08 -7.33 -8.12
CA ALA A 75 -1.58 -5.97 -8.17
C ALA A 75 -0.64 -5.12 -9.04
N TYR A 76 -1.22 -4.26 -9.85
CA TYR A 76 -0.53 -3.16 -10.53
C TYR A 76 -0.95 -1.86 -9.87
N GLU A 77 0.01 -1.00 -9.60
CA GLU A 77 -0.24 0.31 -9.03
C GLU A 77 0.58 1.38 -9.77
N LYS A 78 -0.04 2.52 -10.00
CA LYS A 78 0.61 3.70 -10.56
C LYS A 78 0.18 4.94 -9.82
N VAL A 79 1.15 5.67 -9.29
CA VAL A 79 0.99 7.00 -8.69
C VAL A 79 1.78 8.00 -9.53
N SER A 80 1.15 9.10 -9.89
CA SER A 80 1.80 10.17 -10.63
C SER A 80 1.50 11.50 -9.95
N LEU A 81 2.53 12.27 -9.62
CA LEU A 81 2.44 13.63 -9.13
C LEU A 81 3.00 14.58 -10.20
N ASN A 82 2.27 15.64 -10.49
CA ASN A 82 2.74 16.66 -11.41
C ASN A 82 3.92 17.41 -10.81
N GLY A 83 4.77 17.95 -11.67
CA GLY A 83 5.78 18.91 -11.24
C GLY A 83 5.12 20.16 -10.64
N PHE A 84 5.84 20.83 -9.72
CA PHE A 84 5.39 22.07 -9.11
C PHE A 84 6.57 22.97 -8.77
N SER A 85 6.28 24.25 -8.68
CA SER A 85 7.23 25.25 -8.17
C SER A 85 6.79 25.70 -6.79
N GLU A 86 7.75 25.86 -5.89
CA GLU A 86 7.52 26.50 -4.61
C GLU A 86 7.16 27.96 -4.83
N ALA A 87 6.22 28.45 -4.03
CA ALA A 87 5.79 29.85 -4.09
C ALA A 87 6.86 30.75 -3.47
N GLY A 88 7.15 31.84 -4.17
CA GLY A 88 8.08 32.85 -3.68
C GLY A 88 9.19 33.18 -4.65
N THR A 89 9.83 34.34 -4.38
CA THR A 89 10.97 34.88 -5.14
C THR A 89 12.28 34.66 -4.40
N GLN A 90 12.26 33.85 -3.34
CA GLN A 90 13.44 33.58 -2.54
C GLN A 90 14.46 32.74 -3.31
N SER A 91 15.73 32.96 -3.05
CA SER A 91 16.82 32.23 -3.68
C SER A 91 16.83 30.71 -3.30
N THR A 92 16.06 30.34 -2.30
CA THR A 92 15.90 28.98 -1.81
C THR A 92 14.72 28.24 -2.42
N ALA A 93 13.81 28.93 -3.12
CA ALA A 93 12.65 28.33 -3.77
C ALA A 93 13.07 27.44 -4.94
N MET A 94 12.40 26.29 -5.09
CA MET A 94 12.73 25.25 -6.05
C MET A 94 11.54 24.89 -6.92
N THR A 95 11.87 24.40 -8.11
CA THR A 95 10.91 23.70 -8.99
C THR A 95 11.25 22.23 -9.01
N PHE A 96 10.24 21.41 -8.73
CA PHE A 96 10.31 19.94 -8.72
C PHE A 96 9.69 19.40 -10.00
N GLY A 97 10.36 18.43 -10.60
CA GLY A 97 9.87 17.72 -11.78
C GLY A 97 8.70 16.78 -11.46
N LYS A 98 8.04 16.30 -12.51
CA LYS A 98 7.01 15.27 -12.38
C LYS A 98 7.61 14.01 -11.77
N GLN A 99 6.86 13.40 -10.85
CA GLN A 99 7.25 12.15 -10.20
C GLN A 99 6.23 11.06 -10.54
N THR A 100 6.72 9.89 -10.86
CA THR A 100 5.88 8.72 -11.14
C THR A 100 6.46 7.52 -10.40
N ARG A 101 5.59 6.77 -9.75
CA ARG A 101 5.90 5.47 -9.18
C ARG A 101 4.91 4.46 -9.74
N GLU A 102 5.40 3.40 -10.34
CA GLU A 102 4.55 2.33 -10.89
C GLU A 102 5.22 0.98 -10.73
N GLY A 103 4.43 -0.07 -10.64
CA GLY A 103 4.96 -1.41 -10.55
C GLY A 103 3.91 -2.48 -10.38
N VAL A 104 4.40 -3.70 -10.35
CA VAL A 104 3.62 -4.91 -10.09
C VAL A 104 4.08 -5.51 -8.78
N LEU A 105 3.12 -5.76 -7.90
CA LEU A 105 3.31 -6.55 -6.69
C LEU A 105 2.63 -7.89 -6.90
N ALA A 106 3.39 -8.98 -6.83
CA ALA A 106 2.89 -10.34 -6.87
C ALA A 106 3.18 -11.02 -5.52
N SER A 107 2.26 -11.84 -5.03
CA SER A 107 2.50 -12.62 -3.83
C SER A 107 1.91 -14.01 -3.93
N ILE A 108 2.59 -14.97 -3.32
CA ILE A 108 2.11 -16.32 -3.10
C ILE A 108 2.29 -16.66 -1.62
N GLY A 109 1.31 -17.35 -1.06
CA GLY A 109 1.34 -17.63 0.36
C GLY A 109 0.43 -18.77 0.75
N TYR A 110 0.34 -18.94 2.06
CA TYR A 110 -0.50 -19.95 2.68
C TYR A 110 -1.26 -19.36 3.86
N GLN A 111 -2.49 -19.79 4.04
CA GLN A 111 -3.35 -19.33 5.12
C GLN A 111 -3.88 -20.48 5.96
N LEU A 112 -4.11 -20.18 7.21
CA LEU A 112 -4.86 -20.98 8.16
C LEU A 112 -5.96 -20.10 8.75
N GLN A 113 -7.18 -20.60 8.77
CA GLN A 113 -8.32 -19.94 9.38
C GLN A 113 -9.02 -20.90 10.34
N ALA A 114 -9.48 -20.39 11.47
CA ALA A 114 -10.32 -21.14 12.40
C ALA A 114 -11.72 -20.55 12.44
N ASN A 115 -12.70 -21.39 12.74
CA ASN A 115 -14.11 -21.01 12.88
C ASN A 115 -14.61 -21.34 14.30
N TYR A 116 -14.81 -20.29 15.08
CA TYR A 116 -15.42 -20.34 16.41
C TYR A 116 -16.78 -19.62 16.44
N GLY A 117 -17.58 -19.83 15.39
CA GLY A 117 -18.87 -19.18 15.25
C GLY A 117 -18.73 -17.69 14.89
N LYS A 118 -18.88 -16.80 15.87
CA LYS A 118 -18.78 -15.37 15.62
C LYS A 118 -17.35 -14.86 15.41
N ILE A 119 -16.34 -15.61 15.81
CA ILE A 119 -14.94 -15.20 15.72
C ILE A 119 -14.21 -16.17 14.78
N GLN A 120 -13.56 -15.62 13.77
CA GLN A 120 -12.81 -16.36 12.77
C GLN A 120 -11.37 -15.83 12.73
N PRO A 121 -10.49 -16.31 13.64
CA PRO A 121 -9.09 -15.94 13.60
C PRO A 121 -8.41 -16.56 12.39
N TYR A 122 -7.40 -15.85 11.88
CA TYR A 122 -6.59 -16.31 10.76
C TYR A 122 -5.10 -16.01 10.95
N ALA A 123 -4.29 -16.82 10.32
CA ALA A 123 -2.84 -16.61 10.16
C ALA A 123 -2.48 -16.81 8.69
N GLN A 124 -1.60 -15.94 8.18
CA GLN A 124 -1.15 -15.97 6.79
C GLN A 124 0.35 -15.74 6.75
N VAL A 125 1.02 -16.44 5.86
CA VAL A 125 2.40 -16.18 5.46
C VAL A 125 2.45 -16.10 3.95
N SER A 126 3.11 -15.07 3.42
CA SER A 126 3.30 -14.89 1.97
C SER A 126 4.69 -14.37 1.65
N TYR A 127 5.18 -14.77 0.49
CA TYR A 127 6.33 -14.15 -0.13
C TYR A 127 5.86 -13.17 -1.18
N GLU A 128 6.42 -11.97 -1.17
CA GLU A 128 6.06 -10.88 -2.06
C GLU A 128 7.23 -10.52 -2.96
N ILE A 129 6.92 -10.33 -4.22
CA ILE A 129 7.81 -9.82 -5.27
C ILE A 129 7.28 -8.45 -5.64
N ASP A 130 8.07 -7.42 -5.36
CA ASP A 130 7.72 -6.03 -5.66
C ASP A 130 8.68 -5.48 -6.72
N ASP A 131 8.21 -5.38 -7.96
CA ASP A 131 8.91 -4.73 -9.09
C ASP A 131 8.43 -3.28 -9.27
N THR A 132 8.28 -2.56 -8.16
CA THR A 132 7.91 -1.15 -8.20
C THR A 132 9.13 -0.30 -8.51
N ARG A 133 8.97 0.62 -9.46
CA ARG A 133 9.99 1.57 -9.89
C ARG A 133 9.43 2.98 -9.80
N GLY A 134 10.27 3.89 -9.33
CA GLY A 134 9.98 5.31 -9.32
C GLY A 134 10.85 6.06 -10.34
N SER A 135 10.35 7.20 -10.82
CA SER A 135 11.19 8.17 -11.49
C SER A 135 12.07 8.89 -10.48
N ASP A 136 13.29 9.23 -10.86
CA ASP A 136 14.13 10.07 -10.04
C ASP A 136 13.43 11.39 -9.68
N VAL A 137 13.67 11.87 -8.49
CA VAL A 137 13.21 13.17 -8.05
C VAL A 137 14.18 14.24 -8.56
N SER A 138 13.78 14.93 -9.60
CA SER A 138 14.56 16.05 -10.15
C SER A 138 14.06 17.40 -9.59
N ALA A 139 14.98 18.29 -9.28
CA ALA A 139 14.64 19.64 -8.87
C ALA A 139 15.76 20.63 -9.23
N HIS A 140 15.38 21.91 -9.34
CA HIS A 140 16.32 23.00 -9.55
C HIS A 140 15.88 24.23 -8.77
N LEU A 141 16.83 25.09 -8.42
CA LEU A 141 16.53 26.39 -7.82
C LEU A 141 15.85 27.31 -8.85
N ASN A 142 14.81 28.04 -8.45
CA ASN A 142 14.10 28.95 -9.35
C ASN A 142 14.99 30.10 -9.86
N THR A 143 16.03 30.45 -9.12
CA THR A 143 16.93 31.59 -9.40
C THR A 143 18.31 31.18 -9.94
N ALA A 144 18.56 29.89 -10.13
CA ALA A 144 19.84 29.37 -10.60
C ALA A 144 19.68 28.18 -11.54
N TYR A 145 20.65 28.00 -12.45
CA TYR A 145 20.68 26.86 -13.37
C TYR A 145 21.13 25.54 -12.71
N SER A 146 21.33 25.55 -11.39
CA SER A 146 21.76 24.35 -10.66
C SER A 146 20.59 23.39 -10.50
N SER A 147 20.72 22.16 -11.02
CA SER A 147 19.76 21.08 -10.85
C SER A 147 20.39 19.92 -10.11
N PHE A 148 19.58 19.15 -9.41
CA PHE A 148 19.97 17.88 -8.83
C PHE A 148 18.92 16.81 -9.10
N SER A 149 19.34 15.56 -8.99
CA SER A 149 18.45 14.40 -9.08
C SER A 149 18.79 13.44 -7.94
N THR A 150 17.75 12.89 -7.32
CA THR A 150 17.89 11.85 -6.29
C THR A 150 17.16 10.60 -6.79
N PRO A 151 17.82 9.41 -6.74
CA PRO A 151 17.18 8.17 -7.14
C PRO A 151 15.90 7.91 -6.35
N ALA A 152 14.89 7.39 -7.03
CA ALA A 152 13.68 6.96 -6.39
C ALA A 152 13.87 5.64 -5.63
N LEU A 153 13.05 5.44 -4.61
CA LEU A 153 12.97 4.16 -3.93
C LEU A 153 12.44 3.09 -4.90
N GLN A 154 13.10 1.94 -4.91
CA GLN A 154 12.72 0.76 -5.66
C GLN A 154 11.90 -0.17 -4.76
N GLY A 155 11.07 -1.01 -5.37
CA GLY A 155 10.40 -2.10 -4.67
C GLY A 155 11.40 -3.11 -4.07
N ASP A 156 10.99 -3.79 -3.04
CA ASP A 156 11.79 -4.82 -2.37
C ASP A 156 10.98 -6.10 -2.16
N ASN A 157 11.62 -7.23 -2.39
CA ASN A 157 11.01 -8.52 -2.14
C ASN A 157 11.07 -8.85 -0.65
N GLY A 158 10.03 -9.50 -0.16
CA GLY A 158 9.98 -9.80 1.27
C GLY A 158 9.00 -10.90 1.64
N THR A 159 9.07 -11.29 2.90
CA THR A 159 8.10 -12.20 3.52
C THR A 159 7.17 -11.41 4.40
N ARG A 160 5.87 -11.61 4.22
CA ARG A 160 4.85 -11.00 5.08
C ARG A 160 4.17 -12.05 5.93
N VAL A 161 4.10 -11.78 7.21
CA VAL A 161 3.30 -12.54 8.18
C VAL A 161 2.13 -11.68 8.62
N ARG A 162 0.92 -12.21 8.58
CA ARG A 162 -0.31 -11.53 9.00
C ARG A 162 -1.08 -12.42 9.97
N LEU A 163 -1.54 -11.82 11.05
CA LEU A 163 -2.43 -12.45 12.04
C LEU A 163 -3.63 -11.54 12.24
N GLY A 164 -4.82 -12.14 12.41
CA GLY A 164 -6.01 -11.33 12.65
C GLY A 164 -7.23 -12.18 12.97
N ALA A 165 -8.37 -11.48 13.07
CA ALA A 165 -9.67 -12.10 13.26
C ALA A 165 -10.77 -11.29 12.58
N ASN A 166 -11.74 -12.00 11.99
CA ASN A 166 -13.03 -11.46 11.61
C ASN A 166 -14.04 -11.78 12.71
N ILE A 167 -14.81 -10.81 13.14
CA ILE A 167 -15.73 -10.92 14.27
C ILE A 167 -17.13 -10.45 13.82
N ALA A 168 -18.08 -11.38 13.75
CA ALA A 168 -19.46 -11.06 13.47
C ALA A 168 -20.12 -10.47 14.73
N LEU A 169 -20.31 -9.16 14.75
CA LEU A 169 -20.96 -8.45 15.85
C LEU A 169 -22.49 -8.63 15.80
N SER A 170 -23.07 -8.59 14.60
CA SER A 170 -24.49 -8.86 14.32
C SER A 170 -24.64 -9.55 12.95
N LYS A 171 -25.88 -9.68 12.48
CA LYS A 171 -26.15 -10.23 11.13
C LYS A 171 -25.70 -9.28 10.01
N SER A 172 -25.64 -8.00 10.27
CA SER A 172 -25.28 -6.96 9.31
C SER A 172 -24.04 -6.15 9.71
N LEU A 173 -23.33 -6.55 10.78
CA LEU A 173 -22.16 -5.80 11.25
C LEU A 173 -21.01 -6.75 11.54
N ASN A 174 -19.91 -6.55 10.85
CA ASN A 174 -18.67 -7.30 11.00
C ASN A 174 -17.53 -6.35 11.40
N MET A 175 -16.65 -6.82 12.25
CA MET A 175 -15.41 -6.15 12.61
C MET A 175 -14.22 -7.02 12.18
N HIS A 176 -13.19 -6.40 11.65
CA HIS A 176 -11.93 -7.08 11.40
C HIS A 176 -10.78 -6.38 12.14
N VAL A 177 -9.92 -7.16 12.72
CA VAL A 177 -8.72 -6.70 13.43
C VAL A 177 -7.54 -7.52 12.98
N GLY A 178 -6.38 -6.89 12.81
CA GLY A 178 -5.18 -7.62 12.42
C GLY A 178 -3.90 -6.86 12.65
N ALA A 179 -2.83 -7.61 12.61
CA ALA A 179 -1.45 -7.13 12.62
C ALA A 179 -0.69 -7.82 11.50
N GLN A 180 0.22 -7.11 10.88
CA GLN A 180 1.14 -7.67 9.89
C GLN A 180 2.55 -7.18 10.13
N ARG A 181 3.51 -8.04 9.79
CA ARG A 181 4.92 -7.69 9.73
C ARG A 181 5.52 -8.16 8.42
N THR A 182 6.24 -7.26 7.76
CA THR A 182 6.97 -7.55 6.54
C THR A 182 8.47 -7.56 6.83
N PHE A 183 9.16 -8.57 6.33
CA PHE A 183 10.60 -8.75 6.41
C PHE A 183 11.17 -8.61 5.00
N GLY A 184 11.68 -7.44 4.67
CA GLY A 184 12.28 -7.14 3.35
C GLY A 184 13.71 -7.63 3.23
N LYS A 185 14.18 -7.79 1.99
CA LYS A 185 15.54 -8.24 1.68
C LYS A 185 16.57 -7.13 1.95
N ASN A 186 16.21 -5.88 1.74
CA ASN A 186 17.12 -4.72 1.76
C ASN A 186 16.84 -3.73 2.89
N SER A 187 16.13 -4.13 3.95
CA SER A 187 16.12 -3.37 5.21
C SER A 187 14.84 -2.75 5.75
N ALA A 188 13.74 -2.73 5.09
CA ALA A 188 12.55 -2.15 5.71
C ALA A 188 11.70 -3.22 6.40
N GLU A 189 11.90 -3.42 7.69
CA GLU A 189 10.91 -4.10 8.51
C GLU A 189 9.73 -3.16 8.72
N GLU A 190 8.56 -3.56 8.25
CA GLU A 190 7.33 -2.81 8.45
C GLU A 190 6.39 -3.58 9.37
N THR A 191 5.86 -2.92 10.38
CA THR A 191 4.77 -3.45 11.21
C THR A 191 3.56 -2.56 11.07
N ALA A 192 2.42 -3.13 10.72
CA ALA A 192 1.16 -2.41 10.59
C ALA A 192 0.05 -3.10 11.36
N PHE A 193 -0.87 -2.29 11.89
CA PHE A 193 -2.10 -2.74 12.54
C PHE A 193 -3.28 -2.21 11.74
N ASN A 194 -4.32 -3.02 11.63
CA ASN A 194 -5.55 -2.66 10.97
C ASN A 194 -6.75 -2.98 11.84
N LEU A 195 -7.72 -2.09 11.81
CA LEU A 195 -9.04 -2.24 12.39
C LEU A 195 -10.05 -1.69 11.39
N GLY A 196 -11.13 -2.44 11.14
CA GLY A 196 -12.20 -1.98 10.29
C GLY A 196 -13.54 -2.55 10.74
N ILE A 197 -14.60 -1.89 10.29
CA ILE A 197 -15.98 -2.28 10.53
C ILE A 197 -16.71 -2.22 9.19
N ASP A 198 -17.37 -3.30 8.84
CA ASP A 198 -18.22 -3.41 7.65
C ASP A 198 -19.68 -3.55 8.08
N ALA A 199 -20.55 -2.75 7.48
CA ALA A 199 -22.00 -2.77 7.74
C ALA A 199 -22.75 -3.00 6.42
N ASP A 200 -23.63 -4.00 6.39
CA ASP A 200 -24.56 -4.27 5.30
C ASP A 200 -25.91 -3.63 5.63
N PHE A 201 -26.45 -2.79 4.72
CA PHE A 201 -27.71 -2.06 4.88
C PHE A 201 -28.79 -2.60 3.94
#